data_35d727d86f585cf872e9c9ae25e189de
#
_entry.id   35d727d86f585cf872e9c9ae25e189de
#
_cell.length_a   1.000
_cell.length_b   1.000
_cell.length_c   1.000
_cell.angle_alpha   90.00
_cell.angle_beta   90.00
_cell.angle_gamma   90.00
#
_symmetry.space_group_name_H-M   'P 1'
#
loop_
_entity.id
_entity.type
_entity.pdbx_description
1 polymer ?
#
loop_
_entity_poly.entity_id
_entity_poly.type
_entity_poly.pdbx_seq_one_letter_code
_entity_poly.pdbx_strand_id
1 'polypeptide(L)'
;GPLFAGLFNTVDGYDTHAKVPDYFNAVNKNALDAGKISIIASGWDPGLFSINRLYAEAILPVGNTYTFWGKGISQGHSDAIRRVKGVKDAKQYTIPVENAVEAVKRGDMPDFTTGEMHKRECFVVVEDGADKKRIEHEIKMMPDYFSDYDTEVHFITEEELKKNHSGMPHGGLVIHYGKTGLKKSHNHMIEYKLELDSNPDFTANVLIAFARAAYRLNQEGVSGAKTVVDIAPAYLSTKSADEIRKSII
;
A
#
# COMPACT_ATOMS: atom_id res chain seq x y z
N GLY A 1 12.28 0.80 14.65
CA GLY A 1 12.61 1.99 13.84
C GLY A 1 13.47 2.98 14.59
N PRO A 2 12.94 3.73 15.58
CA PRO A 2 13.69 4.83 16.22
C PRO A 2 15.04 4.44 16.80
N LEU A 3 15.15 3.26 17.44
CA LEU A 3 16.43 2.76 17.99
C LEU A 3 17.47 2.56 16.89
N PHE A 4 17.09 1.91 15.79
CA PHE A 4 18.03 1.64 14.69
C PHE A 4 18.42 2.90 13.92
N ALA A 5 17.53 3.89 13.84
CA ALA A 5 17.80 5.18 13.22
C ALA A 5 18.96 5.94 13.92
N GLY A 6 19.17 5.72 15.21
CA GLY A 6 20.32 6.26 15.94
C GLY A 6 21.64 5.50 15.75
N LEU A 7 21.61 4.35 15.06
CA LEU A 7 22.79 3.51 14.86
C LEU A 7 23.18 3.38 13.39
N PHE A 8 22.22 3.33 12.50
CA PHE A 8 22.40 3.02 11.08
C PHE A 8 21.58 3.96 10.18
N ASN A 9 21.98 4.05 8.92
CA ASN A 9 21.05 4.49 7.89
C ASN A 9 19.99 3.40 7.70
N THR A 10 18.72 3.77 7.75
CA THR A 10 17.60 2.80 7.72
C THR A 10 16.60 3.10 6.62
N VAL A 11 15.93 2.05 6.17
CA VAL A 11 14.74 2.11 5.32
C VAL A 11 13.73 1.14 5.88
N ASP A 12 12.50 1.56 6.04
CA ASP A 12 11.42 0.69 6.51
C ASP A 12 10.11 0.90 5.74
N GLY A 13 9.27 -0.12 5.79
CA GLY A 13 7.94 -0.14 5.19
C GLY A 13 6.82 0.13 6.20
N TYR A 14 7.02 1.05 7.16
CA TYR A 14 5.99 1.38 8.13
C TYR A 14 4.69 1.83 7.46
N ASP A 15 3.58 1.15 7.76
CA ASP A 15 2.31 1.26 7.02
C ASP A 15 1.09 1.69 7.86
N THR A 16 1.28 1.98 9.13
CA THR A 16 0.18 2.49 9.96
C THR A 16 -0.06 3.97 9.67
N HIS A 17 -0.81 4.27 8.62
CA HIS A 17 -0.99 5.61 8.04
C HIS A 17 -1.28 6.70 9.08
N ALA A 18 -2.22 6.46 10.01
CA ALA A 18 -2.61 7.43 11.04
C ALA A 18 -1.47 7.78 12.03
N LYS A 19 -0.45 6.93 12.13
CA LYS A 19 0.69 7.10 13.06
C LYS A 19 2.00 7.49 12.37
N VAL A 20 1.99 7.66 11.05
CA VAL A 20 3.20 8.07 10.30
C VAL A 20 3.81 9.37 10.84
N PRO A 21 3.04 10.44 11.17
CA PRO A 21 3.63 11.67 11.70
C PRO A 21 4.37 11.47 13.04
N ASP A 22 3.80 10.71 13.97
CA ASP A 22 4.43 10.44 15.26
C ASP A 22 5.68 9.57 15.11
N TYR A 23 5.60 8.55 14.27
CA TYR A 23 6.71 7.69 13.93
C TYR A 23 7.85 8.46 13.26
N PHE A 24 7.53 9.34 12.31
CA PHE A 24 8.48 10.24 11.68
C PHE A 24 9.26 11.07 12.71
N ASN A 25 8.56 11.72 13.63
CA ASN A 25 9.18 12.56 14.64
C ASN A 25 10.14 11.76 15.54
N ALA A 26 9.73 10.56 15.97
CA ALA A 26 10.56 9.69 16.81
C ALA A 26 11.82 9.20 16.07
N VAL A 27 11.70 8.82 14.80
CA VAL A 27 12.81 8.40 13.95
C VAL A 27 13.74 9.58 13.65
N ASN A 28 13.17 10.74 13.29
CA ASN A 28 13.91 11.94 12.89
C ASN A 28 14.86 12.42 13.97
N LYS A 29 14.39 12.47 15.22
CA LYS A 29 15.23 12.89 16.35
C LYS A 29 16.50 12.04 16.45
N ASN A 30 16.32 10.72 16.48
CA ASN A 30 17.45 9.80 16.65
C ASN A 30 18.41 9.79 15.45
N ALA A 31 17.87 9.89 14.24
CA ALA A 31 18.66 9.95 13.02
C ALA A 31 19.48 11.25 12.92
N LEU A 32 18.92 12.40 13.27
CA LEU A 32 19.63 13.69 13.31
C LEU A 32 20.74 13.67 14.33
N ASP A 33 20.48 13.23 15.56
CA ASP A 33 21.46 13.19 16.65
C ASP A 33 22.67 12.30 16.29
N ALA A 34 22.46 11.28 15.45
CA ALA A 34 23.49 10.34 15.02
C ALA A 34 24.12 10.67 13.63
N GLY A 35 23.70 11.72 12.96
CA GLY A 35 24.13 12.03 11.59
C GLY A 35 23.76 10.94 10.57
N LYS A 36 22.69 10.20 10.83
CA LYS A 36 22.15 9.13 9.96
C LYS A 36 20.95 9.60 9.19
N ILE A 37 20.59 8.86 8.13
CA ILE A 37 19.36 9.07 7.37
C ILE A 37 18.44 7.86 7.56
N SER A 38 17.15 8.14 7.70
CA SER A 38 16.11 7.11 7.79
C SER A 38 15.00 7.43 6.80
N ILE A 39 14.74 6.54 5.83
CA ILE A 39 13.62 6.70 4.91
C ILE A 39 12.51 5.76 5.38
N ILE A 40 11.38 6.33 5.76
CA ILE A 40 10.23 5.59 6.30
C ILE A 40 9.08 5.50 5.30
N ALA A 41 8.13 4.62 5.57
CA ALA A 41 6.95 4.38 4.74
C ALA A 41 7.31 4.04 3.28
N SER A 42 8.34 3.20 3.09
CA SER A 42 8.96 2.89 1.81
C SER A 42 8.45 1.56 1.27
N GLY A 43 7.16 1.50 0.91
CA GLY A 43 6.57 0.35 0.22
C GLY A 43 6.03 0.75 -1.15
N TRP A 44 5.08 -0.04 -1.64
CA TRP A 44 4.32 0.40 -2.79
C TRP A 44 3.07 1.20 -2.37
N ASP A 45 2.46 0.90 -1.19
CA ASP A 45 1.46 1.75 -0.55
C ASP A 45 1.43 1.52 0.99
N PRO A 46 1.90 2.49 1.79
CA PRO A 46 2.50 3.76 1.39
C PRO A 46 3.81 3.58 0.65
N GLY A 47 4.10 4.49 -0.27
CA GLY A 47 5.32 4.49 -1.06
C GLY A 47 5.08 4.93 -2.50
N LEU A 48 5.17 4.02 -3.45
CA LEU A 48 5.01 4.38 -4.88
C LEU A 48 3.64 4.98 -5.18
N PHE A 49 2.56 4.47 -4.59
CA PHE A 49 1.24 5.07 -4.73
C PHE A 49 1.18 6.46 -4.09
N SER A 50 1.86 6.69 -2.97
CA SER A 50 1.94 8.01 -2.34
C SER A 50 2.59 9.03 -3.25
N ILE A 51 3.69 8.67 -3.91
CA ILE A 51 4.37 9.52 -4.90
C ILE A 51 3.44 9.83 -6.07
N ASN A 52 2.75 8.83 -6.59
CA ASN A 52 1.85 9.00 -7.74
C ASN A 52 0.63 9.85 -7.39
N ARG A 53 0.05 9.68 -6.19
CA ARG A 53 -1.03 10.57 -5.69
C ARG A 53 -0.54 12.01 -5.62
N LEU A 54 0.63 12.25 -5.01
CA LEU A 54 1.19 13.59 -4.88
C LEU A 54 1.46 14.24 -6.23
N TYR A 55 2.06 13.53 -7.19
CA TYR A 55 2.28 14.07 -8.53
C TYR A 55 0.98 14.40 -9.25
N ALA A 56 -0.01 13.52 -9.18
CA ALA A 56 -1.29 13.73 -9.82
C ALA A 56 -2.01 14.97 -9.25
N GLU A 57 -2.05 15.11 -7.94
CA GLU A 57 -2.66 16.25 -7.24
C GLU A 57 -1.90 17.57 -7.49
N ALA A 58 -0.57 17.51 -7.54
CA ALA A 58 0.25 18.69 -7.83
C ALA A 58 0.05 19.22 -9.27
N ILE A 59 -0.15 18.30 -10.22
CA ILE A 59 -0.35 18.66 -11.65
C ILE A 59 -1.79 19.08 -11.91
N LEU A 60 -2.76 18.40 -11.27
CA LEU A 60 -4.19 18.63 -11.43
C LEU A 60 -4.84 18.97 -10.07
N PRO A 61 -4.59 20.16 -9.50
CA PRO A 61 -5.02 20.48 -8.12
C PRO A 61 -6.54 20.63 -7.97
N VAL A 62 -7.29 20.59 -9.07
CA VAL A 62 -8.75 20.58 -9.08
C VAL A 62 -9.23 19.21 -9.52
N GLY A 63 -9.43 18.32 -8.59
CA GLY A 63 -9.83 16.95 -8.87
C GLY A 63 -9.88 16.09 -7.61
N ASN A 64 -10.15 14.81 -7.79
CA ASN A 64 -10.20 13.81 -6.73
C ASN A 64 -9.30 12.63 -7.05
N THR A 65 -8.65 12.10 -6.02
CA THR A 65 -7.79 10.92 -6.11
C THR A 65 -8.50 9.73 -5.45
N TYR A 66 -8.49 8.61 -6.15
CA TYR A 66 -9.05 7.35 -5.68
C TYR A 66 -7.98 6.28 -5.69
N THR A 67 -7.95 5.46 -4.65
CA THR A 67 -7.04 4.31 -4.57
C THR A 67 -7.85 3.03 -4.40
N PHE A 68 -7.73 2.12 -5.35
CA PHE A 68 -8.34 0.80 -5.31
C PHE A 68 -7.24 -0.24 -5.09
N TRP A 69 -7.29 -0.96 -3.96
CA TRP A 69 -6.34 -2.03 -3.66
C TRP A 69 -6.88 -3.39 -4.11
N GLY A 70 -6.03 -4.20 -4.70
CA GLY A 70 -6.36 -5.56 -5.12
C GLY A 70 -6.38 -5.74 -6.66
N LYS A 71 -6.78 -6.90 -7.14
CA LYS A 71 -7.07 -8.10 -6.35
C LYS A 71 -5.79 -8.59 -5.65
N GLY A 72 -5.82 -8.78 -4.33
CA GLY A 72 -4.60 -9.19 -3.63
C GLY A 72 -4.80 -9.61 -2.18
N ILE A 73 -3.85 -10.42 -1.69
CA ILE A 73 -3.85 -10.96 -0.34
C ILE A 73 -3.36 -9.92 0.66
N SER A 74 -4.20 -9.58 1.63
CA SER A 74 -3.81 -8.78 2.80
C SER A 74 -3.32 -9.68 3.92
N GLN A 75 -2.04 -9.53 4.30
CA GLN A 75 -1.45 -10.31 5.39
C GLN A 75 -2.07 -9.98 6.74
N GLY A 76 -2.23 -8.69 7.05
CA GLY A 76 -2.81 -8.24 8.31
C GLY A 76 -4.25 -8.74 8.52
N HIS A 77 -5.09 -8.69 7.48
CA HIS A 77 -6.46 -9.21 7.54
C HIS A 77 -6.48 -10.74 7.64
N SER A 78 -5.59 -11.43 6.93
CA SER A 78 -5.44 -12.89 7.04
C SER A 78 -5.02 -13.30 8.46
N ASP A 79 -4.10 -12.54 9.09
CA ASP A 79 -3.68 -12.75 10.48
C ASP A 79 -4.83 -12.53 11.47
N ALA A 80 -5.65 -11.50 11.25
CA ALA A 80 -6.82 -11.24 12.09
C ALA A 80 -7.79 -12.43 12.07
N ILE A 81 -8.07 -13.01 10.90
CA ILE A 81 -8.93 -14.19 10.75
C ILE A 81 -8.30 -15.40 11.47
N ARG A 82 -7.00 -15.63 11.33
CA ARG A 82 -6.31 -16.76 12.00
C ARG A 82 -6.38 -16.71 13.53
N ARG A 83 -6.66 -15.55 14.13
CA ARG A 83 -6.84 -15.40 15.58
C ARG A 83 -8.25 -15.75 16.05
N VAL A 84 -9.21 -15.94 15.15
CA VAL A 84 -10.56 -16.37 15.49
C VAL A 84 -10.52 -17.82 15.97
N LYS A 85 -11.12 -18.10 17.14
CA LYS A 85 -11.11 -19.44 17.74
C LYS A 85 -11.73 -20.48 16.81
N GLY A 86 -11.01 -21.57 16.56
CA GLY A 86 -11.44 -22.65 15.67
C GLY A 86 -11.02 -22.47 14.22
N VAL A 87 -10.26 -21.42 13.90
CA VAL A 87 -9.62 -21.24 12.60
C VAL A 87 -8.20 -21.82 12.65
N LYS A 88 -7.87 -22.69 11.69
CA LYS A 88 -6.52 -23.24 11.50
C LYS A 88 -5.64 -22.35 10.63
N ASP A 89 -6.17 -21.90 9.50
CA ASP A 89 -5.49 -21.01 8.56
C ASP A 89 -6.50 -20.21 7.75
N ALA A 90 -6.04 -19.08 7.17
CA ALA A 90 -6.90 -18.26 6.34
C ALA A 90 -6.08 -17.39 5.37
N LYS A 91 -6.71 -17.06 4.24
CA LYS A 91 -6.27 -16.04 3.28
C LYS A 91 -7.42 -15.09 2.99
N GLN A 92 -7.14 -13.80 3.04
CA GLN A 92 -8.11 -12.76 2.73
C GLN A 92 -7.65 -11.98 1.51
N TYR A 93 -8.57 -11.78 0.57
CA TYR A 93 -8.37 -10.97 -0.62
C TYR A 93 -9.16 -9.67 -0.53
N THR A 94 -8.47 -8.57 -0.79
CA THR A 94 -9.12 -7.28 -1.07
C THR A 94 -9.40 -7.21 -2.56
N ILE A 95 -10.63 -6.86 -2.93
CA ILE A 95 -11.11 -6.85 -4.31
C ILE A 95 -11.76 -5.50 -4.60
N PRO A 96 -11.27 -4.75 -5.59
CA PRO A 96 -11.93 -3.52 -6.04
C PRO A 96 -13.35 -3.82 -6.54
N VAL A 97 -14.29 -2.94 -6.22
CA VAL A 97 -15.63 -2.97 -6.80
C VAL A 97 -15.56 -2.39 -8.22
N GLU A 98 -15.79 -3.21 -9.22
CA GLU A 98 -15.64 -2.85 -10.63
C GLU A 98 -16.47 -1.63 -11.02
N ASN A 99 -17.74 -1.57 -10.59
CA ASN A 99 -18.60 -0.44 -10.84
C ASN A 99 -18.08 0.88 -10.25
N ALA A 100 -17.39 0.82 -9.10
CA ALA A 100 -16.77 2.00 -8.49
C ALA A 100 -15.57 2.47 -9.32
N VAL A 101 -14.72 1.55 -9.76
CA VAL A 101 -13.59 1.85 -10.65
C VAL A 101 -14.09 2.49 -11.95
N GLU A 102 -15.10 1.91 -12.58
CA GLU A 102 -15.68 2.42 -13.83
C GLU A 102 -16.35 3.79 -13.65
N ALA A 103 -17.02 4.04 -12.53
CA ALA A 103 -17.60 5.35 -12.22
C ALA A 103 -16.51 6.44 -12.16
N VAL A 104 -15.41 6.16 -11.47
CA VAL A 104 -14.26 7.10 -11.42
C VAL A 104 -13.67 7.31 -12.82
N LYS A 105 -13.49 6.25 -13.61
CA LYS A 105 -12.96 6.34 -14.98
C LYS A 105 -13.85 7.16 -15.92
N ARG A 106 -15.15 7.13 -15.73
CA ARG A 106 -16.08 8.01 -16.47
C ARG A 106 -16.01 9.47 -16.02
N GLY A 107 -15.40 9.76 -14.88
CA GLY A 107 -15.30 11.10 -14.32
C GLY A 107 -16.46 11.52 -13.44
N ASP A 108 -17.19 10.56 -12.90
CA ASP A 108 -18.35 10.82 -12.03
C ASP A 108 -17.93 11.46 -10.69
N MET A 109 -16.68 11.25 -10.26
CA MET A 109 -16.06 11.78 -9.02
C MET A 109 -16.93 11.58 -7.77
N PRO A 110 -17.42 10.37 -7.48
CA PRO A 110 -18.28 10.09 -6.34
C PRO A 110 -17.53 10.20 -5.00
N ASP A 111 -18.28 10.45 -3.95
CA ASP A 111 -17.76 10.37 -2.58
C ASP A 111 -18.11 8.98 -2.01
N PHE A 112 -17.20 8.04 -2.21
CA PHE A 112 -17.39 6.65 -1.82
C PHE A 112 -17.07 6.41 -0.34
N THR A 113 -17.87 5.58 0.29
CA THR A 113 -17.48 4.87 1.51
C THR A 113 -16.47 3.77 1.19
N THR A 114 -15.75 3.28 2.21
CA THR A 114 -14.76 2.21 2.05
C THR A 114 -15.36 0.92 1.48
N GLY A 115 -16.57 0.56 1.93
CA GLY A 115 -17.30 -0.64 1.47
C GLY A 115 -17.83 -0.53 0.04
N GLU A 116 -18.06 0.69 -0.47
CA GLU A 116 -18.44 0.89 -1.87
C GLU A 116 -17.25 0.73 -2.83
N MET A 117 -16.03 0.89 -2.32
CA MET A 117 -14.81 0.78 -3.13
C MET A 117 -14.23 -0.63 -3.18
N HIS A 118 -14.40 -1.42 -2.10
CA HIS A 118 -13.75 -2.72 -1.95
C HIS A 118 -14.67 -3.75 -1.33
N LYS A 119 -14.51 -5.00 -1.79
CA LYS A 119 -15.05 -6.20 -1.17
C LYS A 119 -13.95 -6.98 -0.47
N ARG A 120 -14.36 -7.86 0.45
CA ARG A 120 -13.49 -8.80 1.14
C ARG A 120 -13.90 -10.23 0.81
N GLU A 121 -12.95 -11.04 0.37
CA GLU A 121 -13.16 -12.47 0.12
C GLU A 121 -12.19 -13.25 0.99
N CYS A 122 -12.74 -14.11 1.86
CA CYS A 122 -11.99 -14.84 2.88
C CYS A 122 -12.07 -16.34 2.62
N PHE A 123 -10.93 -17.00 2.50
CA PHE A 123 -10.80 -18.45 2.40
C PHE A 123 -10.29 -18.97 3.73
N VAL A 124 -11.08 -19.80 4.42
CA VAL A 124 -10.88 -20.15 5.82
C VAL A 124 -10.85 -21.65 6.01
N VAL A 125 -9.79 -22.16 6.61
CA VAL A 125 -9.65 -23.53 7.07
C VAL A 125 -9.98 -23.58 8.55
N VAL A 126 -10.90 -24.45 8.97
CA VAL A 126 -11.34 -24.55 10.35
C VAL A 126 -10.96 -25.89 10.98
N GLU A 127 -10.94 -25.93 12.31
CA GLU A 127 -10.79 -27.16 13.07
C GLU A 127 -11.99 -28.08 12.89
N ASP A 128 -11.78 -29.40 13.07
CA ASP A 128 -12.86 -30.39 13.00
C ASP A 128 -13.93 -30.11 14.06
N GLY A 129 -15.18 -30.07 13.63
CA GLY A 129 -16.30 -29.74 14.49
C GLY A 129 -16.47 -28.28 14.87
N ALA A 130 -15.69 -27.37 14.30
CA ALA A 130 -15.82 -25.94 14.55
C ALA A 130 -17.17 -25.38 14.07
N ASP A 131 -17.74 -24.47 14.84
CA ASP A 131 -18.96 -23.76 14.47
C ASP A 131 -18.72 -22.73 13.37
N LYS A 132 -18.90 -23.15 12.13
CA LYS A 132 -18.70 -22.32 10.93
C LYS A 132 -19.56 -21.06 10.94
N LYS A 133 -20.82 -21.14 11.44
CA LYS A 133 -21.72 -19.97 11.46
C LYS A 133 -21.23 -18.91 12.44
N ARG A 134 -20.76 -19.32 13.61
CA ARG A 134 -20.16 -18.41 14.58
C ARG A 134 -18.89 -17.77 14.01
N ILE A 135 -18.01 -18.56 13.40
CA ILE A 135 -16.75 -18.06 12.81
C ILE A 135 -17.04 -17.06 11.70
N GLU A 136 -17.95 -17.37 10.79
CA GLU A 136 -18.35 -16.44 9.72
C GLU A 136 -18.89 -15.12 10.28
N HIS A 137 -19.79 -15.20 11.27
CA HIS A 137 -20.33 -14.01 11.92
C HIS A 137 -19.25 -13.18 12.60
N GLU A 138 -18.34 -13.81 13.33
CA GLU A 138 -17.24 -13.15 14.04
C GLU A 138 -16.27 -12.45 13.07
N ILE A 139 -15.98 -13.08 11.93
CA ILE A 139 -15.17 -12.45 10.87
C ILE A 139 -15.90 -11.23 10.30
N LYS A 140 -17.14 -11.39 9.84
CA LYS A 140 -17.90 -10.30 9.19
C LYS A 140 -18.13 -9.09 10.10
N MET A 141 -18.24 -9.32 11.40
CA MET A 141 -18.49 -8.26 12.40
C MET A 141 -17.21 -7.70 13.03
N MET A 142 -16.02 -8.14 12.61
CA MET A 142 -14.75 -7.70 13.18
C MET A 142 -14.49 -6.23 12.87
N PRO A 143 -14.40 -5.36 13.90
CA PRO A 143 -14.15 -3.94 13.71
C PRO A 143 -12.79 -3.68 13.07
N ASP A 144 -12.67 -2.59 12.33
CA ASP A 144 -11.47 -2.11 11.64
C ASP A 144 -10.98 -3.01 10.49
N TYR A 145 -11.52 -4.22 10.34
CA TYR A 145 -11.09 -5.19 9.33
C TYR A 145 -12.17 -5.53 8.30
N PHE A 146 -13.39 -5.86 8.78
CA PHE A 146 -14.44 -6.44 7.93
C PHE A 146 -15.81 -5.79 8.05
N SER A 147 -16.14 -5.20 9.22
CA SER A 147 -17.49 -4.71 9.52
C SER A 147 -18.03 -3.66 8.53
N ASP A 148 -17.13 -2.90 7.90
CA ASP A 148 -17.50 -1.83 6.97
C ASP A 148 -17.52 -2.28 5.49
N TYR A 149 -17.33 -3.60 5.24
CA TYR A 149 -17.19 -4.15 3.90
C TYR A 149 -18.22 -5.23 3.60
N ASP A 150 -18.57 -5.36 2.33
CA ASP A 150 -19.19 -6.58 1.81
C ASP A 150 -18.15 -7.71 1.88
N THR A 151 -18.39 -8.67 2.80
CA THR A 151 -17.43 -9.72 3.14
C THR A 151 -18.03 -11.10 2.87
N GLU A 152 -17.38 -11.85 1.99
CA GLU A 152 -17.69 -13.25 1.71
C GLU A 152 -16.71 -14.17 2.43
N VAL A 153 -17.22 -15.26 3.05
CA VAL A 153 -16.41 -16.25 3.78
C VAL A 153 -16.64 -17.63 3.19
N HIS A 154 -15.56 -18.21 2.65
CA HIS A 154 -15.55 -19.55 2.06
C HIS A 154 -14.79 -20.51 2.98
N PHE A 155 -15.45 -21.56 3.45
CA PHE A 155 -14.79 -22.62 4.22
C PHE A 155 -14.27 -23.69 3.28
N ILE A 156 -12.95 -23.85 3.25
CA ILE A 156 -12.24 -24.76 2.35
C ILE A 156 -11.32 -25.70 3.13
N THR A 157 -10.79 -26.70 2.47
CA THR A 157 -9.79 -27.61 3.03
C THR A 157 -8.39 -26.99 3.04
N GLU A 158 -7.51 -27.54 3.88
CA GLU A 158 -6.10 -27.14 3.92
C GLU A 158 -5.38 -27.40 2.59
N GLU A 159 -5.76 -28.49 1.90
CA GLU A 159 -5.23 -28.84 0.58
C GLU A 159 -5.64 -27.82 -0.49
N GLU A 160 -6.91 -27.40 -0.47
CA GLU A 160 -7.42 -26.35 -1.36
C GLU A 160 -6.73 -25.00 -1.09
N LEU A 161 -6.55 -24.63 0.18
CA LEU A 161 -5.84 -23.41 0.55
C LEU A 161 -4.39 -23.41 0.02
N LYS A 162 -3.67 -24.51 0.21
CA LYS A 162 -2.30 -24.69 -0.29
C LYS A 162 -2.22 -24.69 -1.81
N LYS A 163 -3.15 -25.36 -2.48
CA LYS A 163 -3.15 -25.48 -3.93
C LYS A 163 -3.50 -24.17 -4.64
N ASN A 164 -4.53 -23.47 -4.15
CA ASN A 164 -5.13 -22.35 -4.89
C ASN A 164 -4.74 -20.97 -4.34
N HIS A 165 -4.23 -20.89 -3.10
CA HIS A 165 -3.99 -19.64 -2.39
C HIS A 165 -2.58 -19.54 -1.77
N SER A 166 -1.61 -20.32 -2.26
CA SER A 166 -0.23 -20.31 -1.76
C SER A 166 0.59 -19.09 -2.21
N GLY A 167 0.24 -18.50 -3.33
CA GLY A 167 0.86 -17.28 -3.83
C GLY A 167 0.55 -16.07 -2.94
N MET A 168 1.26 -14.97 -3.19
CA MET A 168 1.03 -13.69 -2.53
C MET A 168 0.80 -12.57 -3.56
N PRO A 169 -0.14 -12.74 -4.52
CA PRO A 169 -0.44 -11.70 -5.49
C PRO A 169 -1.05 -10.50 -4.80
N HIS A 170 -0.75 -9.33 -5.32
CA HIS A 170 -1.38 -8.08 -4.90
C HIS A 170 -1.35 -7.07 -6.04
N GLY A 171 -1.76 -5.86 -5.74
CA GLY A 171 -1.70 -4.75 -6.66
C GLY A 171 -2.72 -3.70 -6.31
N GLY A 172 -2.95 -2.82 -7.24
CA GLY A 172 -3.93 -1.77 -7.07
C GLY A 172 -3.84 -0.73 -8.17
N LEU A 173 -4.67 0.26 -8.01
CA LEU A 173 -4.90 1.30 -8.97
C LEU A 173 -5.07 2.64 -8.26
N VAL A 174 -4.28 3.64 -8.63
CA VAL A 174 -4.52 5.04 -8.28
C VAL A 174 -5.10 5.73 -9.51
N ILE A 175 -6.26 6.33 -9.36
CA ILE A 175 -6.88 7.16 -10.39
C ILE A 175 -7.03 8.57 -9.83
N HIS A 176 -6.50 9.54 -10.54
CA HIS A 176 -6.78 10.93 -10.28
C HIS A 176 -7.55 11.52 -11.46
N TYR A 177 -8.74 12.01 -11.20
CA TYR A 177 -9.57 12.68 -12.19
C TYR A 177 -9.63 14.16 -11.85
N GLY A 178 -9.17 15.00 -12.77
CA GLY A 178 -9.06 16.43 -12.53
C GLY A 178 -9.45 17.29 -13.74
N LYS A 179 -9.54 18.58 -13.51
CA LYS A 179 -9.99 19.57 -14.52
C LYS A 179 -9.03 20.72 -14.67
N THR A 180 -8.87 21.19 -15.90
CA THR A 180 -8.10 22.41 -16.24
C THR A 180 -8.89 23.36 -17.11
N GLY A 181 -8.28 24.51 -17.42
CA GLY A 181 -8.83 25.55 -18.28
C GLY A 181 -9.74 26.53 -17.55
N LEU A 182 -10.04 27.64 -18.23
CA LEU A 182 -11.03 28.60 -17.77
C LEU A 182 -12.38 27.90 -17.62
N LYS A 183 -13.03 28.07 -16.48
CA LYS A 183 -14.31 27.41 -16.13
C LYS A 183 -14.20 25.88 -16.00
N LYS A 184 -13.00 25.31 -15.79
CA LYS A 184 -12.79 23.87 -15.62
C LYS A 184 -13.35 23.02 -16.79
N SER A 185 -13.10 23.50 -18.02
CA SER A 185 -13.72 22.97 -19.25
C SER A 185 -13.06 21.70 -19.80
N HIS A 186 -11.84 21.37 -19.34
CA HIS A 186 -11.10 20.21 -19.83
C HIS A 186 -10.94 19.16 -18.73
N ASN A 187 -11.35 17.94 -19.02
CA ASN A 187 -11.23 16.80 -18.13
C ASN A 187 -9.93 16.05 -18.41
N HIS A 188 -9.26 15.58 -17.35
CA HIS A 188 -8.04 14.78 -17.44
C HIS A 188 -8.10 13.64 -16.44
N MET A 189 -7.48 12.52 -16.80
CA MET A 189 -7.33 11.37 -15.93
C MET A 189 -5.86 10.94 -15.93
N ILE A 190 -5.32 10.71 -14.73
CA ILE A 190 -4.02 10.07 -14.52
C ILE A 190 -4.29 8.74 -13.84
N GLU A 191 -3.81 7.65 -14.41
CA GLU A 191 -3.95 6.31 -13.86
C GLU A 191 -2.56 5.70 -13.64
N TYR A 192 -2.36 5.14 -12.45
CA TYR A 192 -1.17 4.37 -12.13
C TYR A 192 -1.58 3.02 -11.56
N LYS A 193 -1.21 1.92 -12.23
CA LYS A 193 -1.61 0.57 -11.89
C LYS A 193 -0.39 -0.28 -11.53
N LEU A 194 -0.53 -1.11 -10.49
CA LEU A 194 0.41 -2.17 -10.14
C LEU A 194 -0.28 -3.53 -10.19
N GLU A 195 0.40 -4.51 -10.79
CA GLU A 195 0.05 -5.93 -10.77
C GLU A 195 1.27 -6.70 -10.28
N LEU A 196 1.14 -7.35 -9.14
CA LEU A 196 2.24 -7.99 -8.42
C LEU A 196 1.95 -9.49 -8.28
N ASP A 197 2.79 -10.33 -8.87
CA ASP A 197 2.75 -11.79 -8.65
C ASP A 197 3.17 -12.13 -7.22
N SER A 198 4.11 -11.37 -6.67
CA SER A 198 4.61 -11.50 -5.30
C SER A 198 4.73 -10.13 -4.64
N ASN A 199 3.83 -9.83 -3.73
CA ASN A 199 3.89 -8.61 -2.93
C ASN A 199 5.20 -8.50 -2.12
N PRO A 200 5.66 -9.54 -1.40
CA PRO A 200 6.91 -9.45 -0.62
C PRO A 200 8.13 -9.15 -1.49
N ASP A 201 8.29 -9.82 -2.64
CA ASP A 201 9.44 -9.64 -3.51
C ASP A 201 9.46 -8.24 -4.14
N PHE A 202 8.30 -7.76 -4.56
CA PHE A 202 8.19 -6.40 -5.09
C PHE A 202 8.52 -5.36 -4.02
N THR A 203 7.95 -5.49 -2.82
CA THR A 203 8.21 -4.59 -1.70
C THR A 203 9.69 -4.60 -1.31
N ALA A 204 10.33 -5.77 -1.29
CA ALA A 204 11.77 -5.87 -1.04
C ALA A 204 12.59 -5.08 -2.07
N ASN A 205 12.23 -5.13 -3.35
CA ASN A 205 12.90 -4.33 -4.39
C ASN A 205 12.68 -2.82 -4.21
N VAL A 206 11.49 -2.41 -3.79
CA VAL A 206 11.23 -1.01 -3.44
C VAL A 206 12.14 -0.57 -2.29
N LEU A 207 12.21 -1.35 -1.20
CA LEU A 207 13.09 -1.06 -0.07
C LEU A 207 14.57 -0.97 -0.47
N ILE A 208 15.05 -1.87 -1.35
CA ILE A 208 16.42 -1.84 -1.89
C ILE A 208 16.68 -0.55 -2.69
N ALA A 209 15.71 -0.10 -3.48
CA ALA A 209 15.83 1.16 -4.22
C ALA A 209 15.95 2.36 -3.26
N PHE A 210 15.12 2.43 -2.23
CA PHE A 210 15.21 3.48 -1.22
C PHE A 210 16.47 3.36 -0.34
N ALA A 211 16.99 2.15 -0.08
CA ALA A 211 18.26 1.97 0.60
C ALA A 211 19.43 2.56 -0.19
N ARG A 212 19.41 2.44 -1.52
CA ARG A 212 20.37 3.11 -2.41
C ARG A 212 20.27 4.62 -2.29
N ALA A 213 19.06 5.17 -2.26
CA ALA A 213 18.85 6.59 -2.05
C ALA A 213 19.34 7.07 -0.68
N ALA A 214 19.03 6.34 0.39
CA ALA A 214 19.51 6.64 1.74
C ALA A 214 21.04 6.69 1.79
N TYR A 215 21.72 5.70 1.18
CA TYR A 215 23.19 5.70 1.13
C TYR A 215 23.73 6.94 0.41
N ARG A 216 23.23 7.27 -0.76
CA ARG A 216 23.70 8.42 -1.56
C ARG A 216 23.47 9.74 -0.85
N LEU A 217 22.29 9.96 -0.31
CA LEU A 217 21.94 11.16 0.43
C LEU A 217 22.82 11.34 1.69
N ASN A 218 23.09 10.25 2.41
CA ASN A 218 23.97 10.33 3.58
C ASN A 218 25.43 10.65 3.20
N GLN A 219 25.93 10.16 2.04
CA GLN A 219 27.23 10.56 1.51
C GLN A 219 27.31 12.06 1.14
N GLU A 220 26.18 12.66 0.81
CA GLU A 220 26.03 14.09 0.55
C GLU A 220 25.81 14.91 1.84
N GLY A 221 25.88 14.28 3.01
CA GLY A 221 25.72 14.93 4.32
C GLY A 221 24.26 15.10 4.76
N VAL A 222 23.29 14.51 4.06
CA VAL A 222 21.88 14.56 4.46
C VAL A 222 21.65 13.60 5.63
N SER A 223 21.00 14.09 6.69
CA SER A 223 20.60 13.30 7.87
C SER A 223 19.14 13.56 8.24
N GLY A 224 18.64 12.80 9.23
CA GLY A 224 17.27 12.87 9.70
C GLY A 224 16.32 11.93 8.97
N ALA A 225 15.05 11.97 9.35
CA ALA A 225 14.03 11.18 8.67
C ALA A 225 13.61 11.83 7.33
N LYS A 226 13.27 10.97 6.40
CA LYS A 226 12.64 11.29 5.12
C LYS A 226 11.50 10.32 4.88
N THR A 227 10.54 10.74 4.06
CA THR A 227 9.54 9.85 3.47
C THR A 227 9.84 9.65 1.99
N VAL A 228 9.12 8.75 1.35
CA VAL A 228 9.30 8.49 -0.09
C VAL A 228 9.09 9.73 -0.96
N VAL A 229 8.25 10.67 -0.53
CA VAL A 229 7.93 11.89 -1.27
C VAL A 229 9.04 12.96 -1.19
N ASP A 230 9.98 12.81 -0.26
CA ASP A 230 11.13 13.71 -0.11
C ASP A 230 12.31 13.30 -1.00
N ILE A 231 12.22 12.15 -1.69
CA ILE A 231 13.33 11.55 -2.43
C ILE A 231 13.18 11.80 -3.93
N ALA A 232 14.13 12.50 -4.53
CA ALA A 232 14.14 12.66 -5.98
C ALA A 232 14.37 11.30 -6.66
N PRO A 233 13.58 10.94 -7.71
CA PRO A 233 13.61 9.62 -8.34
C PRO A 233 15.00 9.18 -8.84
N ALA A 234 15.87 10.13 -9.21
CA ALA A 234 17.23 9.84 -9.65
C ALA A 234 18.07 9.11 -8.57
N TYR A 235 17.83 9.36 -7.29
CA TYR A 235 18.53 8.66 -6.20
C TYR A 235 18.19 7.16 -6.13
N LEU A 236 17.01 6.77 -6.61
CA LEU A 236 16.55 5.37 -6.62
C LEU A 236 17.19 4.55 -7.74
N SER A 237 17.63 5.19 -8.83
CA SER A 237 18.10 4.52 -10.03
C SER A 237 19.47 3.85 -9.84
N THR A 238 19.69 2.71 -10.52
CA THR A 238 21.03 2.12 -10.67
C THR A 238 21.86 2.81 -11.74
N LYS A 239 21.22 3.63 -12.61
CA LYS A 239 21.87 4.37 -13.70
C LYS A 239 22.54 5.64 -13.16
N SER A 240 23.60 6.07 -13.83
CA SER A 240 24.20 7.39 -13.62
C SER A 240 23.27 8.51 -14.09
N ALA A 241 23.54 9.73 -13.67
CA ALA A 241 22.78 10.91 -14.09
C ALA A 241 22.82 11.10 -15.62
N ASP A 242 23.96 10.79 -16.26
CA ASP A 242 24.10 10.89 -17.72
C ASP A 242 23.26 9.83 -18.45
N GLU A 243 23.26 8.60 -17.94
CA GLU A 243 22.43 7.52 -18.49
C GLU A 243 20.93 7.82 -18.34
N ILE A 244 20.52 8.39 -17.20
CA ILE A 244 19.13 8.80 -16.97
C ILE A 244 18.73 9.86 -18.00
N ARG A 245 19.53 10.93 -18.16
CA ARG A 245 19.26 11.98 -19.14
C ARG A 245 19.17 11.44 -20.56
N LYS A 246 20.03 10.49 -20.91
CA LYS A 246 20.08 9.92 -22.26
C LYS A 246 18.93 8.95 -22.55
N SER A 247 18.45 8.19 -21.55
CA SER A 247 17.53 7.07 -21.78
C SER A 247 16.11 7.27 -21.28
N ILE A 248 15.87 8.31 -20.45
CA ILE A 248 14.56 8.54 -19.81
C ILE A 248 14.01 9.93 -20.14
N ILE A 249 14.89 10.93 -20.31
CA ILE A 249 14.52 12.30 -20.72
C ILE A 249 14.78 12.50 -22.21
#